data_f4dba4807f86ff4bf4734ae5167f5c40
#
_entry.id   f4dba4807f86ff4bf4734ae5167f5c40
#
_cell.length_a   1.000
_cell.length_b   1.000
_cell.length_c   1.000
_cell.angle_alpha   90.00
_cell.angle_beta   90.00
_cell.angle_gamma   90.00
#
_symmetry.space_group_name_H-M   'P 1'
#
loop_
_entity.id
_entity.type
_entity.pdbx_description
1 polymer ?
#
loop_
_entity_poly.entity_id
_entity_poly.type
_entity_poly.pdbx_seq_one_letter_code
_entity_poly.pdbx_strand_id
1 'polypeptide(L)'
;MRNFSFVEPTFQARQTQLAICQSIYDANAFNIQNWKYGFKTNPDMLPETVIAFLDLLTELKVDYCIVGGIAYLAYIQDRNTKDLDILISVKELNKIVEFVEVTNKDVNFTNADFNGLKIDFLKTSNAIFKYVKQHETTTYEFAEGVYPIATIKGLILMRFDAIIDLHQKGNFTKVVYYERDLQVLTLNYEIDWEHIWKISEGFFTNGQIKEFKKMVADWQKPRRNRFA
;
A
#
# COMPACT_ATOMS: atom_id res chain seq x y z
N MET A 1 -49.22 9.45 7.23
CA MET A 1 -47.92 8.74 7.34
C MET A 1 -47.08 9.08 6.12
N ARG A 2 -46.01 9.84 6.27
CA ARG A 2 -45.11 10.17 5.16
C ARG A 2 -44.01 9.12 5.15
N ASN A 3 -43.96 8.31 4.09
CA ASN A 3 -42.87 7.39 3.85
C ASN A 3 -41.61 8.19 3.53
N PHE A 4 -40.69 8.32 4.46
CA PHE A 4 -39.34 8.73 4.18
C PHE A 4 -38.60 7.52 3.61
N SER A 5 -38.43 7.49 2.28
CA SER A 5 -37.44 6.62 1.67
C SER A 5 -36.05 7.18 2.02
N PHE A 6 -35.39 6.55 2.97
CA PHE A 6 -33.96 6.74 3.17
C PHE A 6 -33.27 6.18 1.92
N VAL A 7 -32.83 7.08 1.02
CA VAL A 7 -31.84 6.74 0.04
C VAL A 7 -30.52 6.78 0.80
N GLU A 8 -30.00 5.61 1.20
CA GLU A 8 -28.60 5.53 1.65
C GLU A 8 -27.71 6.09 0.54
N PRO A 9 -26.93 7.15 0.81
CA PRO A 9 -25.92 7.57 -0.14
C PRO A 9 -24.98 6.38 -0.30
N THR A 10 -24.84 5.89 -1.52
CA THR A 10 -23.99 4.76 -1.84
C THR A 10 -22.64 4.98 -1.16
N PHE A 11 -22.23 4.06 -0.33
CA PHE A 11 -21.01 4.10 0.50
C PHE A 11 -19.75 4.45 -0.32
N GLN A 12 -19.72 4.11 -1.61
CA GLN A 12 -18.70 4.51 -2.58
C GLN A 12 -18.50 6.03 -2.73
N ALA A 13 -19.56 6.83 -2.70
CA ALA A 13 -19.44 8.29 -2.88
C ALA A 13 -18.78 8.99 -1.68
N ARG A 14 -18.81 8.40 -0.48
CA ARG A 14 -18.14 8.95 0.71
C ARG A 14 -16.68 8.52 0.85
N GLN A 15 -16.28 7.38 0.28
CA GLN A 15 -14.90 6.91 0.30
C GLN A 15 -13.98 7.67 -0.65
N THR A 16 -14.51 8.13 -1.78
CA THR A 16 -13.73 8.84 -2.80
C THR A 16 -13.22 10.20 -2.30
N GLN A 17 -13.82 10.79 -1.28
CA GLN A 17 -13.52 12.17 -0.87
C GLN A 17 -12.34 12.34 0.10
N LEU A 18 -11.72 11.28 0.64
CA LEU A 18 -10.80 11.44 1.78
C LEU A 18 -9.54 10.56 1.73
N ALA A 19 -9.25 9.82 0.65
CA ALA A 19 -8.42 8.63 0.79
C ALA A 19 -6.93 8.87 1.12
N ILE A 20 -6.20 9.65 0.34
CA ILE A 20 -4.73 9.76 0.53
C ILE A 20 -4.39 10.71 1.67
N CYS A 21 -4.78 11.96 1.53
CA CYS A 21 -4.45 13.02 2.47
C CYS A 21 -4.95 12.72 3.88
N GLN A 22 -6.22 12.32 4.02
CA GLN A 22 -6.82 12.02 5.32
C GLN A 22 -6.20 10.81 5.97
N SER A 23 -5.92 9.74 5.21
CA SER A 23 -5.27 8.54 5.75
C SER A 23 -3.89 8.85 6.34
N ILE A 24 -3.08 9.64 5.62
CA ILE A 24 -1.75 10.04 6.08
C ILE A 24 -1.85 10.98 7.28
N TYR A 25 -2.79 11.95 7.24
CA TYR A 25 -3.03 12.87 8.35
C TYR A 25 -3.42 12.10 9.62
N ASP A 26 -4.45 11.27 9.57
CA ASP A 26 -4.96 10.52 10.72
C ASP A 26 -3.89 9.61 11.33
N ALA A 27 -3.15 8.88 10.49
CA ALA A 27 -2.10 8.01 10.96
C ALA A 27 -0.95 8.75 11.66
N ASN A 28 -0.65 9.98 11.26
CA ASN A 28 0.35 10.83 11.88
C ASN A 28 -0.21 11.56 13.11
N ALA A 29 -1.43 12.08 13.06
CA ALA A 29 -2.10 12.76 14.16
C ALA A 29 -2.30 11.82 15.37
N PHE A 30 -2.67 10.56 15.14
CA PHE A 30 -2.85 9.54 16.18
C PHE A 30 -1.59 8.75 16.52
N ASN A 31 -0.43 9.11 15.96
CA ASN A 31 0.82 8.43 16.29
C ASN A 31 1.36 8.86 17.66
N ILE A 32 1.32 7.96 18.64
CA ILE A 32 1.76 8.21 20.01
C ILE A 32 3.21 8.72 20.12
N GLN A 33 4.07 8.35 19.16
CA GLN A 33 5.45 8.84 19.13
C GLN A 33 5.51 10.35 18.86
N ASN A 34 4.63 10.85 17.98
CA ASN A 34 4.54 12.27 17.69
C ASN A 34 4.07 13.06 18.92
N TRP A 35 3.12 12.53 19.68
CA TRP A 35 2.66 13.14 20.92
C TRP A 35 3.71 13.12 22.02
N LYS A 36 4.49 12.04 22.10
CA LYS A 36 5.52 11.89 23.15
C LYS A 36 6.77 12.73 22.91
N TYR A 37 7.19 12.86 21.65
CA TYR A 37 8.46 13.50 21.28
C TYR A 37 8.30 14.80 20.48
N GLY A 38 7.07 15.24 20.26
CA GLY A 38 6.72 16.38 19.42
C GLY A 38 6.60 16.00 17.95
N PHE A 39 5.78 16.78 17.23
CA PHE A 39 5.67 16.64 15.77
C PHE A 39 6.91 17.28 15.12
N LYS A 40 7.63 16.52 14.31
CA LYS A 40 8.71 17.08 13.47
C LYS A 40 8.19 18.06 12.44
N THR A 41 6.98 17.82 11.96
CA THR A 41 6.26 18.65 11.00
C THR A 41 4.84 18.83 11.51
N ASN A 42 4.24 20.01 11.32
CA ASN A 42 2.84 20.22 11.65
C ASN A 42 1.96 19.27 10.83
N PRO A 43 1.21 18.33 11.46
CA PRO A 43 0.39 17.39 10.73
C PRO A 43 -0.69 18.08 9.89
N ASP A 44 -1.15 19.27 10.25
CA ASP A 44 -2.15 20.05 9.49
C ASP A 44 -1.66 20.45 8.09
N MET A 45 -0.34 20.47 7.86
CA MET A 45 0.27 20.74 6.57
C MET A 45 0.41 19.49 5.66
N LEU A 46 0.22 18.29 6.21
CA LEU A 46 0.41 17.05 5.46
C LEU A 46 -0.53 16.89 4.26
N PRO A 47 -1.83 17.24 4.34
CA PRO A 47 -2.72 17.17 3.18
C PRO A 47 -2.21 17.97 1.99
N GLU A 48 -1.82 19.22 2.21
CA GLU A 48 -1.27 20.11 1.18
C GLU A 48 0.06 19.58 0.64
N THR A 49 0.90 19.03 1.53
CA THR A 49 2.19 18.43 1.16
C THR A 49 2.01 17.19 0.27
N VAL A 50 1.02 16.34 0.57
CA VAL A 50 0.70 15.18 -0.27
C VAL A 50 0.29 15.61 -1.67
N ILE A 51 -0.61 16.59 -1.78
CA ILE A 51 -1.05 17.14 -3.08
C ILE A 51 0.15 17.71 -3.83
N ALA A 52 0.94 18.56 -3.19
CA ALA A 52 2.12 19.17 -3.82
C ALA A 52 3.12 18.13 -4.33
N PHE A 53 3.29 17.01 -3.60
CA PHE A 53 4.17 15.93 -4.05
C PHE A 53 3.58 15.16 -5.26
N LEU A 54 2.28 14.88 -5.26
CA LEU A 54 1.62 14.20 -6.39
C LEU A 54 1.61 15.08 -7.65
N ASP A 55 1.42 16.39 -7.47
CA ASP A 55 1.53 17.38 -8.55
C ASP A 55 2.95 17.43 -9.12
N LEU A 56 3.98 17.43 -8.26
CA LEU A 56 5.38 17.36 -8.68
C LEU A 56 5.66 16.13 -9.54
N LEU A 57 5.15 14.94 -9.14
CA LEU A 57 5.30 13.73 -9.96
C LEU A 57 4.67 13.88 -11.34
N THR A 58 3.52 14.55 -11.41
CA THR A 58 2.78 14.81 -12.65
C THR A 58 3.51 15.82 -13.53
N GLU A 59 3.96 16.93 -12.98
CA GLU A 59 4.71 17.98 -13.70
C GLU A 59 6.00 17.45 -14.32
N LEU A 60 6.75 16.64 -13.56
CA LEU A 60 7.99 16.02 -14.02
C LEU A 60 7.77 14.79 -14.90
N LYS A 61 6.49 14.43 -15.16
CA LYS A 61 6.12 13.25 -15.95
C LYS A 61 6.85 11.99 -15.48
N VAL A 62 6.80 11.76 -14.18
CA VAL A 62 7.42 10.59 -13.55
C VAL A 62 6.56 9.37 -13.83
N ASP A 63 7.15 8.28 -14.29
CA ASP A 63 6.47 6.99 -14.43
C ASP A 63 6.62 6.19 -13.13
N TYR A 64 5.53 6.13 -12.35
CA TYR A 64 5.48 5.50 -11.03
C TYR A 64 4.22 4.63 -10.87
N CYS A 65 4.13 3.93 -9.73
CA CYS A 65 2.92 3.24 -9.27
C CYS A 65 2.85 3.32 -7.75
N ILE A 66 1.74 3.79 -7.21
CA ILE A 66 1.49 3.79 -5.77
C ILE A 66 1.23 2.35 -5.31
N VAL A 67 1.87 1.99 -4.20
CA VAL A 67 1.76 0.67 -3.58
C VAL A 67 1.49 0.82 -2.09
N GLY A 68 1.73 -0.22 -1.29
CA GLY A 68 1.66 -0.15 0.17
C GLY A 68 0.31 0.31 0.70
N GLY A 69 0.34 1.08 1.79
CA GLY A 69 -0.85 1.46 2.54
C GLY A 69 -1.90 2.19 1.71
N ILE A 70 -1.50 3.14 0.89
CA ILE A 70 -2.42 3.91 0.04
C ILE A 70 -3.10 3.04 -1.02
N ALA A 71 -2.33 2.17 -1.71
CA ALA A 71 -2.94 1.27 -2.68
C ALA A 71 -3.92 0.29 -2.03
N TYR A 72 -3.64 -0.15 -0.78
CA TYR A 72 -4.58 -0.99 -0.03
C TYR A 72 -5.90 -0.28 0.30
N LEU A 73 -5.93 1.05 0.47
CA LEU A 73 -7.17 1.81 0.71
C LEU A 73 -8.17 1.65 -0.43
N ALA A 74 -7.70 1.45 -1.67
CA ALA A 74 -8.58 1.19 -2.81
C ALA A 74 -9.35 -0.14 -2.67
N TYR A 75 -8.86 -1.06 -1.84
CA TYR A 75 -9.39 -2.42 -1.72
C TYR A 75 -9.83 -2.79 -0.30
N ILE A 76 -9.26 -2.19 0.74
CA ILE A 76 -9.50 -2.52 2.14
C ILE A 76 -9.92 -1.27 2.90
N GLN A 77 -11.08 -1.34 3.57
CA GLN A 77 -11.56 -0.29 4.47
C GLN A 77 -10.79 -0.30 5.80
N ASP A 78 -10.87 0.79 6.54
CA ASP A 78 -10.32 0.93 7.90
C ASP A 78 -8.80 0.74 8.00
N ARG A 79 -8.07 1.24 6.98
CA ARG A 79 -6.62 1.22 6.97
C ARG A 79 -6.07 2.64 6.89
N ASN A 80 -5.16 2.98 7.78
CA ASN A 80 -4.38 4.22 7.72
C ASN A 80 -2.91 3.90 7.47
N THR A 81 -2.20 4.80 6.78
CA THR A 81 -0.75 4.70 6.54
C THR A 81 -0.08 6.03 6.84
N LYS A 82 1.19 5.98 7.31
CA LYS A 82 1.96 7.16 7.71
C LYS A 82 2.84 7.71 6.60
N ASP A 83 2.96 6.96 5.53
CA ASP A 83 3.92 7.10 4.45
C ASP A 83 3.26 6.85 3.10
N LEU A 84 3.92 7.31 2.06
CA LEU A 84 3.56 7.07 0.67
C LEU A 84 4.57 6.12 0.05
N ASP A 85 4.14 4.91 -0.28
CA ASP A 85 4.96 3.89 -0.93
C ASP A 85 4.86 4.00 -2.45
N ILE A 86 5.98 4.14 -3.16
CA ILE A 86 6.01 4.34 -4.61
C ILE A 86 6.97 3.36 -5.30
N LEU A 87 6.44 2.55 -6.22
CA LEU A 87 7.25 1.78 -7.17
C LEU A 87 7.78 2.68 -8.27
N ILE A 88 9.09 2.71 -8.47
CA ILE A 88 9.75 3.62 -9.41
C ILE A 88 11.04 3.02 -9.97
N SER A 89 11.38 3.34 -11.21
CA SER A 89 12.70 3.01 -11.74
C SER A 89 13.76 3.98 -11.22
N VAL A 90 15.02 3.55 -11.19
CA VAL A 90 16.15 4.43 -10.83
C VAL A 90 16.23 5.66 -11.74
N LYS A 91 15.91 5.49 -13.03
CA LYS A 91 15.86 6.59 -14.00
C LYS A 91 14.80 7.63 -13.60
N GLU A 92 13.62 7.19 -13.25
CA GLU A 92 12.52 8.07 -12.85
C GLU A 92 12.76 8.70 -11.48
N LEU A 93 13.33 7.94 -10.52
CA LEU A 93 13.74 8.46 -9.22
C LEU A 93 14.73 9.65 -9.35
N ASN A 94 15.65 9.57 -10.29
CA ASN A 94 16.62 10.65 -10.52
C ASN A 94 15.98 11.98 -10.96
N LYS A 95 14.74 11.99 -11.44
CA LYS A 95 14.01 13.22 -11.77
C LYS A 95 13.52 13.97 -10.52
N ILE A 96 13.32 13.27 -9.41
CA ILE A 96 12.69 13.81 -8.20
C ILE A 96 13.62 13.85 -6.99
N VAL A 97 14.77 13.19 -7.06
CA VAL A 97 15.67 13.07 -5.90
C VAL A 97 16.19 14.40 -5.37
N GLU A 98 16.29 15.43 -6.21
CA GLU A 98 16.72 16.78 -5.82
C GLU A 98 15.64 17.58 -5.06
N PHE A 99 14.38 17.14 -5.15
CA PHE A 99 13.25 17.79 -4.48
C PHE A 99 12.90 17.16 -3.12
N VAL A 100 13.57 16.08 -2.74
CA VAL A 100 13.31 15.34 -1.50
C VAL A 100 14.58 15.18 -0.66
N GLU A 101 14.43 15.16 0.65
CA GLU A 101 15.53 14.83 1.56
C GLU A 101 15.65 13.32 1.68
N VAL A 102 16.70 12.72 1.09
CA VAL A 102 16.96 11.28 1.21
C VAL A 102 17.46 10.96 2.61
N THR A 103 16.70 10.16 3.35
CA THR A 103 17.01 9.78 4.74
C THR A 103 17.73 8.44 4.85
N ASN A 104 17.47 7.52 3.91
CA ASN A 104 18.13 6.22 3.83
C ASN A 104 18.09 5.70 2.38
N LYS A 105 19.08 4.89 2.00
CA LYS A 105 19.17 4.31 0.66
C LYS A 105 19.88 2.96 0.68
N ASP A 106 19.26 1.96 0.09
CA ASP A 106 19.90 0.67 -0.21
C ASP A 106 19.67 0.26 -1.68
N VAL A 107 19.91 -1.00 -2.03
CA VAL A 107 19.79 -1.50 -3.41
C VAL A 107 18.34 -1.42 -3.90
N ASN A 108 17.36 -1.77 -3.06
CA ASN A 108 15.95 -1.91 -3.42
C ASN A 108 15.08 -0.73 -2.96
N PHE A 109 15.51 0.02 -1.95
CA PHE A 109 14.72 1.08 -1.33
C PHE A 109 15.49 2.40 -1.31
N THR A 110 14.73 3.49 -1.31
CA THR A 110 15.20 4.83 -0.96
C THR A 110 14.11 5.48 -0.13
N ASN A 111 14.40 5.76 1.14
CA ASN A 111 13.48 6.47 2.01
C ASN A 111 13.79 7.95 1.93
N ALA A 112 12.77 8.77 1.84
CA ALA A 112 12.92 10.22 1.73
C ALA A 112 11.84 10.95 2.54
N ASP A 113 12.08 12.22 2.76
CA ASP A 113 11.14 13.17 3.36
C ASP A 113 10.90 14.32 2.37
N PHE A 114 9.63 14.63 2.15
CA PHE A 114 9.21 15.80 1.38
C PHE A 114 8.37 16.70 2.28
N ASN A 115 9.00 17.69 2.89
CA ASN A 115 8.35 18.64 3.80
C ASN A 115 7.56 17.97 4.92
N GLY A 116 8.07 16.85 5.47
CA GLY A 116 7.45 16.07 6.54
C GLY A 116 6.58 14.90 6.08
N LEU A 117 6.30 14.79 4.78
CA LEU A 117 5.73 13.59 4.17
C LEU A 117 6.82 12.54 3.99
N LYS A 118 6.66 11.39 4.65
CA LYS A 118 7.55 10.25 4.44
C LYS A 118 7.20 9.52 3.16
N ILE A 119 8.22 9.23 2.37
CA ILE A 119 8.08 8.57 1.08
C ILE A 119 9.05 7.40 1.01
N ASP A 120 8.53 6.23 0.71
CA ASP A 120 9.31 5.03 0.47
C ASP A 120 9.31 4.71 -1.02
N PHE A 121 10.46 4.94 -1.67
CA PHE A 121 10.67 4.57 -3.07
C PHE A 121 11.17 3.13 -3.17
N LEU A 122 10.34 2.26 -3.74
CA LEU A 122 10.64 0.87 -4.02
C LEU A 122 11.17 0.77 -5.45
N LYS A 123 12.44 0.42 -5.61
CA LYS A 123 13.12 0.47 -6.91
C LYS A 123 12.87 -0.78 -7.74
N THR A 124 12.54 -0.59 -9.02
CA THR A 124 12.35 -1.69 -9.99
C THR A 124 13.65 -2.42 -10.36
N SER A 125 14.74 -2.18 -9.64
CA SER A 125 15.91 -3.09 -9.61
C SER A 125 15.58 -4.44 -8.96
N ASN A 126 14.64 -4.49 -8.01
CA ASN A 126 14.05 -5.73 -7.52
C ASN A 126 13.13 -6.33 -8.59
N ALA A 127 13.25 -7.65 -8.83
CA ALA A 127 12.53 -8.36 -9.89
C ALA A 127 10.99 -8.35 -9.68
N ILE A 128 10.51 -8.51 -8.44
CA ILE A 128 9.08 -8.48 -8.10
C ILE A 128 8.53 -7.07 -8.28
N PHE A 129 9.23 -6.05 -7.81
CA PHE A 129 8.83 -4.65 -7.97
C PHE A 129 8.75 -4.27 -9.45
N LYS A 130 9.72 -4.74 -10.26
CA LYS A 130 9.70 -4.55 -11.71
C LYS A 130 8.49 -5.21 -12.34
N TYR A 131 8.22 -6.47 -11.99
CA TYR A 131 7.08 -7.22 -12.50
C TYR A 131 5.75 -6.49 -12.17
N VAL A 132 5.56 -6.11 -10.91
CA VAL A 132 4.35 -5.41 -10.46
C VAL A 132 4.17 -4.10 -11.20
N LYS A 133 5.23 -3.29 -11.33
CA LYS A 133 5.19 -2.02 -12.06
C LYS A 133 4.78 -2.21 -13.53
N GLN A 134 5.24 -3.28 -14.18
CA GLN A 134 5.02 -3.53 -15.60
C GLN A 134 3.70 -4.22 -15.93
N HIS A 135 3.20 -5.09 -15.03
CA HIS A 135 2.09 -6.00 -15.33
C HIS A 135 0.91 -5.88 -14.38
N GLU A 136 1.10 -5.33 -13.19
CA GLU A 136 0.10 -5.28 -12.14
C GLU A 136 -0.14 -3.83 -11.67
N THR A 137 -0.21 -2.90 -12.62
CA THR A 137 -0.58 -1.49 -12.40
C THR A 137 -1.95 -1.22 -13.03
N THR A 138 -2.81 -0.54 -12.31
CA THR A 138 -4.10 0.01 -12.77
C THR A 138 -4.23 1.46 -12.33
N THR A 139 -5.29 2.14 -12.70
CA THR A 139 -5.60 3.49 -12.19
C THR A 139 -6.74 3.42 -11.20
N TYR A 140 -6.71 4.30 -10.22
CA TYR A 140 -7.79 4.46 -9.24
C TYR A 140 -8.06 5.95 -9.00
N GLU A 141 -9.35 6.29 -8.85
CA GLU A 141 -9.80 7.65 -8.58
C GLU A 141 -9.90 7.86 -7.07
N PHE A 142 -9.03 8.72 -6.55
CA PHE A 142 -9.07 9.22 -5.18
C PHE A 142 -9.70 10.63 -5.19
N ALA A 143 -9.97 11.18 -4.02
CA ALA A 143 -10.48 12.56 -3.92
C ALA A 143 -9.49 13.57 -4.52
N GLU A 144 -8.21 13.31 -4.40
CA GLU A 144 -7.12 14.17 -4.87
C GLU A 144 -6.85 14.02 -6.37
N GLY A 145 -7.37 12.98 -7.03
CA GLY A 145 -7.17 12.75 -8.45
C GLY A 145 -7.10 11.28 -8.85
N VAL A 146 -6.76 11.03 -10.10
CA VAL A 146 -6.59 9.67 -10.66
C VAL A 146 -5.12 9.30 -10.68
N TYR A 147 -4.75 8.25 -9.95
CA TYR A 147 -3.36 7.85 -9.80
C TYR A 147 -3.14 6.37 -10.16
N PRO A 148 -1.93 6.02 -10.67
CA PRO A 148 -1.58 4.63 -10.91
C PRO A 148 -1.31 3.91 -9.59
N ILE A 149 -2.00 2.79 -9.36
CA ILE A 149 -1.85 1.94 -8.18
C ILE A 149 -1.59 0.49 -8.56
N ALA A 150 -1.03 -0.29 -7.65
CA ALA A 150 -0.91 -1.73 -7.85
C ALA A 150 -2.28 -2.43 -7.78
N THR A 151 -2.47 -3.45 -8.63
CA THR A 151 -3.63 -4.35 -8.55
C THR A 151 -3.57 -5.20 -7.28
N ILE A 152 -4.68 -5.86 -6.94
CA ILE A 152 -4.72 -6.84 -5.84
C ILE A 152 -3.64 -7.92 -6.01
N LYS A 153 -3.43 -8.42 -7.23
CA LYS A 153 -2.38 -9.42 -7.51
C LYS A 153 -0.99 -8.87 -7.26
N GLY A 154 -0.73 -7.64 -7.70
CA GLY A 154 0.53 -6.95 -7.42
C GLY A 154 0.78 -6.78 -5.93
N LEU A 155 -0.22 -6.35 -5.17
CA LEU A 155 -0.14 -6.21 -3.72
C LEU A 155 0.12 -7.53 -3.01
N ILE A 156 -0.51 -8.64 -3.46
CA ILE A 156 -0.27 -9.98 -2.91
C ILE A 156 1.19 -10.41 -3.12
N LEU A 157 1.71 -10.29 -4.35
CA LEU A 157 3.09 -10.66 -4.67
C LEU A 157 4.11 -9.87 -3.82
N MET A 158 3.89 -8.57 -3.68
CA MET A 158 4.75 -7.72 -2.85
C MET A 158 4.67 -8.08 -1.36
N ARG A 159 3.50 -8.51 -0.86
CA ARG A 159 3.34 -8.96 0.53
C ARG A 159 4.03 -10.29 0.77
N PHE A 160 3.99 -11.21 -0.19
CA PHE A 160 4.75 -12.47 -0.07
C PHE A 160 6.25 -12.21 0.05
N ASP A 161 6.81 -11.34 -0.78
CA ASP A 161 8.22 -10.94 -0.70
C ASP A 161 8.55 -10.31 0.66
N ALA A 162 7.73 -9.36 1.07
CA ALA A 162 7.93 -8.66 2.35
C ALA A 162 7.79 -9.58 3.57
N ILE A 163 6.88 -10.57 3.57
CA ILE A 163 6.71 -11.54 4.65
C ILE A 163 7.98 -12.40 4.78
N ILE A 164 8.56 -12.85 3.66
CA ILE A 164 9.80 -13.62 3.69
C ILE A 164 10.94 -12.80 4.31
N ASP A 165 11.14 -11.58 3.86
CA ASP A 165 12.18 -10.68 4.39
C ASP A 165 11.99 -10.40 5.90
N LEU A 166 10.75 -10.15 6.31
CA LEU A 166 10.43 -9.91 7.72
C LEU A 166 10.66 -11.13 8.61
N HIS A 167 10.35 -12.34 8.12
CA HIS A 167 10.68 -13.58 8.83
C HIS A 167 12.19 -13.74 9.00
N GLN A 168 12.97 -13.50 7.95
CA GLN A 168 14.43 -13.57 8.01
C GLN A 168 15.02 -12.56 9.01
N LYS A 169 14.39 -11.40 9.15
CA LYS A 169 14.77 -10.34 10.10
C LYS A 169 14.20 -10.53 11.51
N GLY A 170 13.37 -11.55 11.74
CA GLY A 170 12.72 -11.80 13.04
C GLY A 170 11.65 -10.76 13.42
N ASN A 171 11.13 -9.98 12.46
CA ASN A 171 10.12 -8.97 12.72
C ASN A 171 8.70 -9.55 12.62
N PHE A 172 8.36 -10.45 13.53
CA PHE A 172 7.10 -11.16 13.55
C PHE A 172 5.88 -10.26 13.78
N THR A 173 6.02 -9.16 14.50
CA THR A 173 4.92 -8.20 14.68
C THR A 173 4.46 -7.65 13.32
N LYS A 174 5.41 -7.27 12.46
CA LYS A 174 5.07 -6.75 11.11
C LYS A 174 4.52 -7.85 10.20
N VAL A 175 4.99 -9.09 10.34
CA VAL A 175 4.46 -10.26 9.63
C VAL A 175 2.96 -10.41 9.87
N VAL A 176 2.50 -10.38 11.13
CA VAL A 176 1.07 -10.50 11.49
C VAL A 176 0.22 -9.43 10.80
N TYR A 177 0.69 -8.20 10.71
CA TYR A 177 -0.05 -7.14 9.98
C TYR A 177 -0.12 -7.44 8.49
N TYR A 178 0.94 -7.95 7.89
CA TYR A 178 0.99 -8.26 6.47
C TYR A 178 0.15 -9.48 6.10
N GLU A 179 0.14 -10.51 6.95
CA GLU A 179 -0.76 -11.66 6.82
C GLU A 179 -2.23 -11.24 6.95
N ARG A 180 -2.55 -10.30 7.86
CA ARG A 180 -3.90 -9.75 7.98
C ARG A 180 -4.34 -9.04 6.69
N ASP A 181 -3.47 -8.23 6.09
CA ASP A 181 -3.78 -7.58 4.82
C ASP A 181 -4.15 -8.61 3.74
N LEU A 182 -3.33 -9.65 3.59
CA LEU A 182 -3.58 -10.75 2.64
C LEU A 182 -4.87 -11.51 2.96
N GLN A 183 -5.14 -11.78 4.25
CA GLN A 183 -6.35 -12.45 4.68
C GLN A 183 -7.60 -11.63 4.33
N VAL A 184 -7.57 -10.32 4.55
CA VAL A 184 -8.70 -9.44 4.23
C VAL A 184 -8.95 -9.43 2.72
N LEU A 185 -7.90 -9.32 1.88
CA LEU A 185 -8.05 -9.43 0.43
C LEU A 185 -8.64 -10.79 0.02
N THR A 186 -8.12 -11.89 0.58
CA THR A 186 -8.57 -13.26 0.28
C THR A 186 -10.05 -13.49 0.60
N LEU A 187 -10.55 -12.85 1.65
CA LEU A 187 -11.92 -13.03 2.12
C LEU A 187 -12.94 -12.12 1.42
N ASN A 188 -12.50 -10.99 0.87
CA ASN A 188 -13.40 -10.00 0.28
C ASN A 188 -13.38 -9.96 -1.25
N TYR A 189 -12.42 -10.63 -1.89
CA TYR A 189 -12.27 -10.61 -3.34
C TYR A 189 -12.15 -12.02 -3.91
N GLU A 190 -12.72 -12.22 -5.10
CA GLU A 190 -12.44 -13.39 -5.92
C GLU A 190 -11.05 -13.24 -6.54
N ILE A 191 -10.11 -14.07 -6.08
CA ILE A 191 -8.71 -14.02 -6.49
C ILE A 191 -8.39 -15.26 -7.32
N ASP A 192 -7.85 -15.05 -8.52
CA ASP A 192 -7.29 -16.12 -9.36
C ASP A 192 -5.95 -16.58 -8.77
N TRP A 193 -6.04 -17.48 -7.79
CA TRP A 193 -4.88 -18.03 -7.09
C TRP A 193 -4.00 -18.87 -8.01
N GLU A 194 -4.57 -19.57 -8.99
CA GLU A 194 -3.77 -20.38 -9.93
C GLU A 194 -2.82 -19.48 -10.73
N HIS A 195 -3.31 -18.36 -11.19
CA HIS A 195 -2.49 -17.37 -11.88
C HIS A 195 -1.41 -16.77 -10.96
N ILE A 196 -1.75 -16.44 -9.72
CA ILE A 196 -0.77 -15.94 -8.73
C ILE A 196 0.32 -16.98 -8.46
N TRP A 197 -0.05 -18.26 -8.29
CA TRP A 197 0.95 -19.31 -8.06
C TRP A 197 1.88 -19.48 -9.25
N LYS A 198 1.35 -19.43 -10.47
CA LYS A 198 2.15 -19.49 -11.69
C LYS A 198 3.17 -18.35 -11.79
N ILE A 199 2.75 -17.13 -11.46
CA ILE A 199 3.66 -15.97 -11.40
C ILE A 199 4.70 -16.17 -10.30
N SER A 200 4.27 -16.65 -9.14
CA SER A 200 5.12 -16.85 -7.96
C SER A 200 6.29 -17.80 -8.21
N GLU A 201 6.14 -18.78 -9.12
CA GLU A 201 7.22 -19.70 -9.50
C GLU A 201 8.45 -19.00 -10.09
N GLY A 202 8.28 -17.81 -10.64
CA GLY A 202 9.37 -16.98 -11.15
C GLY A 202 10.16 -16.21 -10.07
N PHE A 203 9.66 -16.16 -8.84
CA PHE A 203 10.20 -15.30 -7.78
C PHE A 203 10.50 -16.01 -6.47
N PHE A 204 9.78 -17.08 -6.16
CA PHE A 204 9.84 -17.78 -4.87
C PHE A 204 10.23 -19.24 -5.04
N THR A 205 10.83 -19.80 -4.01
CA THR A 205 11.13 -21.24 -3.97
C THR A 205 9.84 -22.07 -3.81
N ASN A 206 9.86 -23.33 -4.24
CA ASN A 206 8.75 -24.26 -4.07
C ASN A 206 8.32 -24.40 -2.61
N GLY A 207 9.27 -24.33 -1.67
CA GLY A 207 8.98 -24.34 -0.23
C GLY A 207 8.17 -23.12 0.22
N GLN A 208 8.58 -21.94 -0.20
CA GLN A 208 7.87 -20.68 0.11
C GLN A 208 6.46 -20.67 -0.48
N ILE A 209 6.33 -21.08 -1.75
CA ILE A 209 5.01 -21.19 -2.41
C ILE A 209 4.10 -22.17 -1.66
N LYS A 210 4.63 -23.31 -1.22
CA LYS A 210 3.88 -24.31 -0.45
C LYS A 210 3.35 -23.73 0.87
N GLU A 211 4.17 -22.96 1.60
CA GLU A 211 3.72 -22.30 2.84
C GLU A 211 2.66 -21.23 2.57
N PHE A 212 2.81 -20.43 1.52
CA PHE A 212 1.78 -19.46 1.13
C PHE A 212 0.47 -20.13 0.71
N LYS A 213 0.52 -21.22 -0.07
CA LYS A 213 -0.67 -22.00 -0.42
C LYS A 213 -1.38 -22.55 0.82
N LYS A 214 -0.63 -23.05 1.80
CA LYS A 214 -1.19 -23.52 3.08
C LYS A 214 -1.86 -22.38 3.85
N MET A 215 -1.21 -21.24 3.96
CA MET A 215 -1.73 -20.07 4.65
C MET A 215 -3.04 -19.58 4.03
N VAL A 216 -3.10 -19.46 2.71
CA VAL A 216 -4.31 -19.08 1.97
C VAL A 216 -5.43 -20.10 2.16
N ALA A 217 -5.12 -21.39 2.04
CA ALA A 217 -6.11 -22.46 2.27
C ALA A 217 -6.67 -22.46 3.70
N ASP A 218 -5.85 -22.12 4.71
CA ASP A 218 -6.30 -21.99 6.09
C ASP A 218 -7.26 -20.80 6.28
N TRP A 219 -7.07 -19.70 5.56
CA TRP A 219 -7.98 -18.55 5.61
C TRP A 219 -9.33 -18.82 4.93
N GLN A 220 -9.34 -19.62 3.87
CA GLN A 220 -10.55 -19.98 3.10
C GLN A 220 -11.40 -21.04 3.78
N LYS A 221 -10.89 -21.70 4.82
CA LYS A 221 -11.69 -22.70 5.58
C LYS A 221 -12.92 -22.06 6.22
N PRO A 222 -14.08 -22.72 6.16
CA PRO A 222 -15.28 -22.26 6.86
C PRO A 222 -14.97 -22.06 8.34
N ARG A 223 -15.14 -20.85 8.85
CA ARG A 223 -14.99 -20.58 10.28
C ARG A 223 -16.19 -21.19 11.00
N ARG A 224 -15.95 -22.13 11.91
CA ARG A 224 -17.01 -22.56 12.84
C ARG A 224 -17.41 -21.34 13.66
N ASN A 225 -18.71 -21.06 13.71
CA ASN A 225 -19.23 -20.06 14.64
C ASN A 225 -18.89 -20.50 16.06
N ARG A 226 -17.95 -19.87 16.72
CA ARG A 226 -17.51 -20.21 18.08
C ARG A 226 -18.52 -19.77 19.16
N PHE A 227 -19.53 -19.00 18.75
CA PHE A 227 -20.54 -18.39 19.61
C PHE A 227 -21.97 -18.90 19.29
N ALA A 228 -22.10 -19.92 18.44
CA ALA A 228 -23.35 -20.59 18.16
C ALA A 228 -23.53 -21.81 19.04
#